data_fe0addb9d7822b8ef9b85fae3dc59bf8
#
_entry.id   fe0addb9d7822b8ef9b85fae3dc59bf8
#
_cell.length_a   1.000
_cell.length_b   1.000
_cell.length_c   1.000
_cell.angle_alpha   90.00
_cell.angle_beta   90.00
_cell.angle_gamma   90.00
#
_symmetry.space_group_name_H-M   'P 1'
#
loop_
_entity.id
_entity.type
_entity.pdbx_description
1 polymer ?
#
loop_
_entity_poly.entity_id
_entity_poly.type
_entity_poly.pdbx_seq_one_letter_code
_entity_poly.pdbx_strand_id
1 'polypeptide(L)'
;MRELGYVAVALVAAVSSPAAAQSPRELLVSAAFSARDKPTALARIDAALKGADAEIARNPKNREAQLQRAVAIGYRGKLKRSRGDVLAARRAFEALVAANPRDAEAQMALAGWHLGAVIELGPLVARTALGARKSHGLQALDRAVALGGGRAFFPGYASLNRILLDPADIGRARALAEAAVKGRATALIDRVMQRQAGALLQALRGGNGKSAARAAKGLLPFGRLPD
;
A
#
# COMPACT_ATOMS: atom_id res chain seq x y z
N MET A 1 -65.47 15.53 -38.07
CA MET A 1 -64.33 14.59 -38.08
C MET A 1 -63.30 15.09 -37.11
N ARG A 2 -63.12 14.42 -35.96
CA ARG A 2 -62.14 14.78 -34.90
C ARG A 2 -60.98 13.81 -34.98
N GLU A 3 -59.81 14.30 -35.31
CA GLU A 3 -58.58 13.53 -35.32
C GLU A 3 -58.01 13.46 -33.89
N LEU A 4 -57.92 12.24 -33.37
CA LEU A 4 -57.22 11.98 -32.08
C LEU A 4 -55.74 11.78 -32.39
N GLY A 5 -54.91 12.76 -31.95
CA GLY A 5 -53.46 12.63 -31.97
C GLY A 5 -52.96 11.74 -30.79
N TYR A 6 -52.34 10.63 -31.10
CA TYR A 6 -51.65 9.79 -30.14
C TYR A 6 -50.29 10.43 -29.78
N VAL A 7 -50.13 10.88 -28.53
CA VAL A 7 -48.84 11.29 -28.00
C VAL A 7 -48.13 10.03 -27.49
N ALA A 8 -47.11 9.55 -28.19
CA ALA A 8 -46.27 8.49 -27.75
C ALA A 8 -45.26 9.01 -26.71
N VAL A 9 -45.46 8.70 -25.45
CA VAL A 9 -44.48 8.96 -24.37
C VAL A 9 -43.40 7.92 -24.48
N ALA A 10 -42.22 8.28 -24.99
CA ALA A 10 -41.03 7.47 -24.98
C ALA A 10 -40.43 7.44 -23.57
N LEU A 11 -40.56 6.30 -22.91
CA LEU A 11 -39.93 6.04 -21.60
C LEU A 11 -38.44 5.79 -21.82
N VAL A 12 -37.59 6.79 -21.59
CA VAL A 12 -36.14 6.64 -21.61
C VAL A 12 -35.74 5.94 -20.31
N ALA A 13 -35.54 4.64 -20.39
CA ALA A 13 -34.94 3.88 -19.29
C ALA A 13 -33.48 4.32 -19.16
N ALA A 14 -33.17 5.08 -18.11
CA ALA A 14 -31.79 5.40 -17.71
C ALA A 14 -31.10 4.09 -17.30
N VAL A 15 -30.29 3.55 -18.19
CA VAL A 15 -29.40 2.42 -17.88
C VAL A 15 -28.31 2.98 -16.97
N SER A 16 -28.52 2.87 -15.65
CA SER A 16 -27.46 3.14 -14.66
C SER A 16 -26.36 2.10 -14.89
N SER A 17 -25.27 2.52 -15.53
CA SER A 17 -24.06 1.69 -15.61
C SER A 17 -23.66 1.32 -14.18
N PRO A 18 -23.46 0.02 -13.85
CA PRO A 18 -22.98 -0.35 -12.54
C PRO A 18 -21.63 0.33 -12.32
N ALA A 19 -21.51 1.10 -11.25
CA ALA A 19 -20.22 1.66 -10.85
C ALA A 19 -19.21 0.51 -10.82
N ALA A 20 -18.15 0.59 -11.61
CA ALA A 20 -17.15 -0.46 -11.71
C ALA A 20 -16.67 -0.81 -10.31
N ALA A 21 -16.85 -2.06 -9.89
CA ALA A 21 -16.45 -2.51 -8.57
C ALA A 21 -14.95 -2.27 -8.38
N GLN A 22 -14.58 -1.64 -7.27
CA GLN A 22 -13.17 -1.37 -6.97
C GLN A 22 -12.38 -2.68 -6.89
N SER A 23 -11.22 -2.69 -7.54
CA SER A 23 -10.31 -3.83 -7.47
C SER A 23 -9.80 -4.07 -6.04
N PRO A 24 -9.36 -5.29 -5.69
CA PRO A 24 -8.74 -5.56 -4.39
C PRO A 24 -7.60 -4.58 -4.06
N ARG A 25 -6.79 -4.21 -5.04
CA ARG A 25 -5.72 -3.22 -4.90
C ARG A 25 -6.25 -1.83 -4.52
N GLU A 26 -7.25 -1.35 -5.20
CA GLU A 26 -7.84 -0.02 -4.92
C GLU A 26 -8.49 0.03 -3.54
N LEU A 27 -9.18 -1.04 -3.14
CA LEU A 27 -9.73 -1.18 -1.79
C LEU A 27 -8.64 -1.13 -0.72
N LEU A 28 -7.51 -1.81 -0.92
CA LEU A 28 -6.39 -1.79 0.04
C LEU A 28 -5.70 -0.44 0.11
N VAL A 29 -5.49 0.24 -1.03
CA VAL A 29 -4.95 1.60 -1.04
C VAL A 29 -5.90 2.56 -0.33
N SER A 30 -7.19 2.45 -0.59
CA SER A 30 -8.22 3.26 0.06
C SER A 30 -8.34 2.97 1.57
N ALA A 31 -8.20 1.70 2.00
CA ALA A 31 -8.14 1.33 3.40
C ALA A 31 -6.94 1.96 4.11
N ALA A 32 -5.76 1.90 3.47
CA ALA A 32 -4.50 2.31 4.07
C ALA A 32 -4.31 3.84 4.15
N PHE A 33 -4.88 4.61 3.20
CA PHE A 33 -4.58 6.03 3.03
C PHE A 33 -5.79 6.96 3.08
N SER A 34 -7.02 6.44 3.03
CA SER A 34 -8.25 7.24 2.96
C SER A 34 -9.30 6.86 4.02
N ALA A 35 -9.14 5.77 4.75
CA ALA A 35 -10.02 5.46 5.86
C ALA A 35 -9.80 6.44 7.01
N ARG A 36 -10.89 6.86 7.65
CA ARG A 36 -10.88 7.80 8.77
C ARG A 36 -10.90 7.10 10.13
N ASP A 37 -11.27 5.85 10.13
CA ASP A 37 -11.40 5.01 11.32
C ASP A 37 -11.05 3.56 11.02
N LYS A 38 -10.78 2.81 12.08
CA LYS A 38 -10.39 1.40 12.01
C LYS A 38 -11.50 0.47 11.47
N PRO A 39 -12.78 0.61 11.86
CA PRO A 39 -13.86 -0.19 11.27
C PRO A 39 -13.97 -0.03 9.76
N THR A 40 -13.94 1.21 9.25
CA THR A 40 -13.95 1.48 7.80
C THR A 40 -12.74 0.86 7.09
N ALA A 41 -11.55 0.98 7.66
CA ALA A 41 -10.35 0.35 7.10
C ALA A 41 -10.50 -1.17 7.04
N LEU A 42 -10.96 -1.81 8.12
CA LEU A 42 -11.18 -3.26 8.18
C LEU A 42 -12.23 -3.73 7.18
N ALA A 43 -13.35 -3.03 7.03
CA ALA A 43 -14.38 -3.38 6.06
C ALA A 43 -13.83 -3.39 4.62
N ARG A 44 -13.00 -2.40 4.24
CA ARG A 44 -12.36 -2.36 2.94
C ARG A 44 -11.33 -3.47 2.75
N ILE A 45 -10.57 -3.81 3.80
CA ILE A 45 -9.60 -4.92 3.79
C ILE A 45 -10.32 -6.26 3.61
N ASP A 46 -11.42 -6.49 4.32
CA ASP A 46 -12.19 -7.73 4.21
C ASP A 46 -12.85 -7.85 2.81
N ALA A 47 -13.34 -6.75 2.24
CA ALA A 47 -13.83 -6.72 0.86
C ALA A 47 -12.72 -7.03 -0.16
N ALA A 48 -11.53 -6.46 0.03
CA ALA A 48 -10.37 -6.73 -0.82
C ALA A 48 -9.92 -8.20 -0.72
N LEU A 49 -9.93 -8.77 0.48
CA LEU A 49 -9.59 -10.18 0.71
C LEU A 49 -10.58 -11.10 -0.02
N LYS A 50 -11.89 -10.84 0.12
CA LYS A 50 -12.94 -11.58 -0.60
C LYS A 50 -12.77 -11.50 -2.12
N GLY A 51 -12.47 -10.30 -2.64
CA GLY A 51 -12.22 -10.10 -4.07
C GLY A 51 -11.00 -10.86 -4.57
N ALA A 52 -9.89 -10.79 -3.84
CA ALA A 52 -8.67 -11.52 -4.17
C ALA A 52 -8.85 -13.03 -4.11
N ASP A 53 -9.56 -13.56 -3.10
CA ASP A 53 -9.89 -14.99 -2.99
C ASP A 53 -10.74 -15.46 -4.19
N ALA A 54 -11.73 -14.66 -4.62
CA ALA A 54 -12.55 -14.98 -5.79
C ALA A 54 -11.73 -14.97 -7.10
N GLU A 55 -10.76 -14.06 -7.24
CA GLU A 55 -9.86 -14.05 -8.40
C GLU A 55 -8.91 -15.25 -8.40
N ILE A 56 -8.38 -15.65 -7.24
CA ILE A 56 -7.51 -16.83 -7.09
C ILE A 56 -8.30 -18.10 -7.39
N ALA A 57 -9.57 -18.20 -6.96
CA ALA A 57 -10.43 -19.34 -7.25
C ALA A 57 -10.66 -19.53 -8.76
N ARG A 58 -10.78 -18.43 -9.51
CA ARG A 58 -10.91 -18.45 -10.98
C ARG A 58 -9.59 -18.71 -11.69
N ASN A 59 -8.51 -18.20 -11.18
CA ASN A 59 -7.16 -18.36 -11.70
C ASN A 59 -6.13 -18.46 -10.56
N PRO A 60 -5.79 -19.68 -10.12
CA PRO A 60 -4.82 -19.91 -9.04
C PRO A 60 -3.42 -19.34 -9.32
N LYS A 61 -3.08 -19.07 -10.59
CA LYS A 61 -1.80 -18.48 -11.00
C LYS A 61 -1.85 -16.94 -11.08
N ASN A 62 -2.98 -16.30 -10.74
CA ASN A 62 -3.09 -14.84 -10.72
C ASN A 62 -2.20 -14.25 -9.61
N ARG A 63 -1.01 -13.85 -9.98
CA ARG A 63 0.00 -13.29 -9.05
C ARG A 63 -0.45 -11.98 -8.41
N GLU A 64 -1.17 -11.16 -9.15
CA GLU A 64 -1.73 -9.92 -8.62
C GLU A 64 -2.69 -10.21 -7.47
N ALA A 65 -3.63 -11.11 -7.68
CA ALA A 65 -4.59 -11.51 -6.64
C ALA A 65 -3.88 -12.15 -5.43
N GLN A 66 -2.88 -13.01 -5.66
CA GLN A 66 -2.08 -13.59 -4.57
C GLN A 66 -1.36 -12.51 -3.75
N LEU A 67 -0.78 -11.50 -4.40
CA LEU A 67 -0.12 -10.38 -3.73
C LEU A 67 -1.12 -9.56 -2.93
N GLN A 68 -2.26 -9.19 -3.53
CA GLN A 68 -3.28 -8.39 -2.84
C GLN A 68 -3.90 -9.14 -1.66
N ARG A 69 -4.10 -10.46 -1.79
CA ARG A 69 -4.51 -11.31 -0.68
C ARG A 69 -3.51 -11.26 0.48
N ALA A 70 -2.22 -11.40 0.19
CA ALA A 70 -1.18 -11.34 1.21
C ALA A 70 -1.10 -9.96 1.90
N VAL A 71 -1.25 -8.87 1.13
CA VAL A 71 -1.32 -7.49 1.68
C VAL A 71 -2.55 -7.34 2.57
N ALA A 72 -3.72 -7.82 2.14
CA ALA A 72 -4.95 -7.76 2.93
C ALA A 72 -4.80 -8.46 4.28
N ILE A 73 -4.23 -9.68 4.29
CA ILE A 73 -3.95 -10.43 5.52
C ILE A 73 -2.98 -9.65 6.42
N GLY A 74 -1.92 -9.08 5.86
CA GLY A 74 -0.95 -8.29 6.61
C GLY A 74 -1.56 -7.02 7.24
N TYR A 75 -2.39 -6.31 6.48
CA TYR A 75 -3.11 -5.11 6.96
C TYR A 75 -4.12 -5.45 8.04
N ARG A 76 -4.88 -6.54 7.86
CA ARG A 76 -5.80 -7.04 8.90
C ARG A 76 -5.03 -7.42 10.15
N GLY A 77 -3.92 -8.14 10.00
CA GLY A 77 -3.05 -8.53 11.10
C GLY A 77 -2.51 -7.34 11.89
N LYS A 78 -2.09 -6.29 11.19
CA LYS A 78 -1.65 -5.02 11.80
C LYS A 78 -2.78 -4.37 12.61
N LEU A 79 -3.94 -4.15 12.01
CA LEU A 79 -5.06 -3.45 12.66
C LEU A 79 -5.68 -4.24 13.80
N LYS A 80 -5.80 -5.57 13.66
CA LYS A 80 -6.33 -6.46 14.70
C LYS A 80 -5.28 -6.92 15.71
N ARG A 81 -4.00 -6.56 15.54
CA ARG A 81 -2.87 -7.06 16.33
C ARG A 81 -2.79 -8.59 16.34
N SER A 82 -3.19 -9.22 15.23
CA SER A 82 -3.19 -10.67 15.07
C SER A 82 -1.81 -11.18 14.63
N ARG A 83 -1.06 -11.79 15.57
CA ARG A 83 0.23 -12.41 15.26
C ARG A 83 0.13 -13.48 14.18
N GLY A 84 -0.96 -14.26 14.17
CA GLY A 84 -1.21 -15.28 13.16
C GLY A 84 -1.29 -14.72 11.76
N ASP A 85 -2.08 -13.65 11.55
CA ASP A 85 -2.21 -12.96 10.26
C ASP A 85 -0.88 -12.30 9.84
N VAL A 86 -0.17 -11.66 10.77
CA VAL A 86 1.13 -11.04 10.49
C VAL A 86 2.14 -12.07 9.98
N LEU A 87 2.23 -13.24 10.61
CA LEU A 87 3.13 -14.32 10.19
C LEU A 87 2.65 -15.01 8.90
N ALA A 88 1.33 -15.13 8.69
CA ALA A 88 0.78 -15.66 7.44
C ALA A 88 1.12 -14.76 6.25
N ALA A 89 0.98 -13.45 6.40
CA ALA A 89 1.38 -12.48 5.39
C ALA A 89 2.87 -12.57 5.05
N ARG A 90 3.74 -12.69 6.06
CA ARG A 90 5.18 -12.91 5.84
C ARG A 90 5.45 -14.10 4.95
N ARG A 91 4.93 -15.28 5.32
CA ARG A 91 5.13 -16.50 4.53
C ARG A 91 4.66 -16.33 3.09
N ALA A 92 3.53 -15.66 2.88
CA ALA A 92 3.02 -15.39 1.53
C ALA A 92 3.95 -14.46 0.75
N PHE A 93 4.47 -13.38 1.34
CA PHE A 93 5.43 -12.49 0.68
C PHE A 93 6.75 -13.19 0.36
N GLU A 94 7.28 -14.01 1.29
CA GLU A 94 8.48 -14.82 1.05
C GLU A 94 8.29 -15.80 -0.11
N ALA A 95 7.13 -16.47 -0.18
CA ALA A 95 6.78 -17.37 -1.28
C ALA A 95 6.68 -16.63 -2.63
N LEU A 96 6.07 -15.44 -2.66
CA LEU A 96 5.97 -14.61 -3.87
C LEU A 96 7.35 -14.16 -4.37
N VAL A 97 8.23 -13.75 -3.45
CA VAL A 97 9.61 -13.35 -3.78
C VAL A 97 10.43 -14.56 -4.25
N ALA A 98 10.25 -15.73 -3.63
CA ALA A 98 10.93 -16.96 -4.04
C ALA A 98 10.49 -17.40 -5.46
N ALA A 99 9.20 -17.29 -5.77
CA ALA A 99 8.66 -17.63 -7.08
C ALA A 99 9.11 -16.65 -8.19
N ASN A 100 9.29 -15.37 -7.87
CA ASN A 100 9.84 -14.37 -8.78
C ASN A 100 10.66 -13.31 -8.02
N PRO A 101 11.98 -13.51 -7.89
CA PRO A 101 12.87 -12.57 -7.21
C PRO A 101 12.97 -11.18 -7.88
N ARG A 102 12.49 -11.04 -9.12
CA ARG A 102 12.46 -9.77 -9.87
C ARG A 102 11.11 -9.05 -9.79
N ASP A 103 10.18 -9.56 -9.01
CA ASP A 103 8.90 -8.89 -8.76
C ASP A 103 9.10 -7.73 -7.77
N ALA A 104 9.11 -6.51 -8.29
CA ALA A 104 9.32 -5.30 -7.50
C ALA A 104 8.26 -5.11 -6.40
N GLU A 105 7.01 -5.47 -6.67
CA GLU A 105 5.92 -5.29 -5.71
C GLU A 105 5.96 -6.34 -4.60
N ALA A 106 6.31 -7.59 -4.89
CA ALA A 106 6.53 -8.61 -3.88
C ALA A 106 7.72 -8.25 -2.97
N GLN A 107 8.83 -7.74 -3.55
CA GLN A 107 9.97 -7.23 -2.79
C GLN A 107 9.55 -6.06 -1.89
N MET A 108 8.76 -5.11 -2.40
CA MET A 108 8.28 -3.97 -1.62
C MET A 108 7.35 -4.40 -0.48
N ALA A 109 6.46 -5.37 -0.71
CA ALA A 109 5.57 -5.90 0.32
C ALA A 109 6.36 -6.61 1.44
N LEU A 110 7.36 -7.41 1.08
CA LEU A 110 8.27 -8.05 2.05
C LEU A 110 9.08 -7.01 2.83
N ALA A 111 9.59 -5.98 2.16
CA ALA A 111 10.27 -4.86 2.79
C ALA A 111 9.35 -4.16 3.81
N GLY A 112 8.14 -3.81 3.41
CA GLY A 112 7.14 -3.16 4.25
C GLY A 112 6.77 -3.98 5.47
N TRP A 113 6.71 -5.31 5.33
CA TRP A 113 6.46 -6.22 6.45
C TRP A 113 7.61 -6.16 7.49
N HIS A 114 8.86 -6.31 7.04
CA HIS A 114 10.03 -6.27 7.94
C HIS A 114 10.20 -4.90 8.61
N LEU A 115 10.14 -3.84 7.82
CA LEU A 115 10.39 -2.48 8.30
C LEU A 115 9.25 -1.95 9.17
N GLY A 116 7.99 -2.25 8.80
CA GLY A 116 6.83 -1.90 9.60
C GLY A 116 6.89 -2.53 11.00
N ALA A 117 7.25 -3.80 11.10
CA ALA A 117 7.42 -4.46 12.40
C ALA A 117 8.55 -3.82 13.22
N VAL A 118 9.68 -3.48 12.59
CA VAL A 118 10.81 -2.82 13.27
C VAL A 118 10.43 -1.41 13.75
N ILE A 119 9.69 -0.65 12.94
CA ILE A 119 9.25 0.71 13.29
C ILE A 119 8.25 0.69 14.45
N GLU A 120 7.36 -0.29 14.49
CA GLU A 120 6.29 -0.35 15.50
C GLU A 120 6.72 -0.98 16.81
N LEU A 121 7.53 -2.04 16.76
CA LEU A 121 7.89 -2.83 17.93
C LEU A 121 9.32 -2.58 18.42
N GLY A 122 10.12 -1.86 17.64
CA GLY A 122 11.57 -1.79 17.85
C GLY A 122 12.30 -3.05 17.34
N PRO A 123 13.61 -2.94 17.07
CA PRO A 123 14.36 -4.00 16.37
C PRO A 123 14.46 -5.32 17.16
N LEU A 124 14.58 -5.24 18.50
CA LEU A 124 14.70 -6.43 19.33
C LEU A 124 13.41 -7.23 19.38
N VAL A 125 12.28 -6.57 19.72
CA VAL A 125 10.97 -7.23 19.82
C VAL A 125 10.50 -7.72 18.45
N ALA A 126 10.67 -6.93 17.39
CA ALA A 126 10.35 -7.33 16.03
C ALA A 126 11.09 -8.62 15.61
N ARG A 127 12.38 -8.73 15.99
CA ARG A 127 13.18 -9.91 15.71
C ARG A 127 12.74 -11.14 16.52
N THR A 128 12.56 -11.00 17.82
CA THR A 128 12.25 -12.13 18.72
C THR A 128 10.81 -12.62 18.54
N ALA A 129 9.83 -11.71 18.44
CA ALA A 129 8.42 -12.07 18.34
C ALA A 129 7.99 -12.48 16.93
N LEU A 130 8.55 -11.85 15.88
CA LEU A 130 8.09 -12.01 14.50
C LEU A 130 9.21 -12.52 13.55
N GLY A 131 10.47 -12.50 13.96
CA GLY A 131 11.60 -12.75 13.08
C GLY A 131 11.88 -11.63 12.07
N ALA A 132 11.32 -10.44 12.30
CA ALA A 132 11.55 -9.29 11.44
C ALA A 132 12.96 -8.70 11.65
N ARG A 133 13.61 -8.29 10.55
CA ARG A 133 14.98 -7.76 10.59
C ARG A 133 15.10 -6.50 9.72
N LYS A 134 15.66 -5.43 10.28
CA LYS A 134 15.92 -4.17 9.55
C LYS A 134 16.74 -4.40 8.27
N SER A 135 17.80 -5.21 8.36
CA SER A 135 18.67 -5.50 7.21
C SER A 135 17.93 -6.17 6.04
N HIS A 136 17.11 -7.19 6.32
CA HIS A 136 16.31 -7.87 5.29
C HIS A 136 15.29 -6.92 4.67
N GLY A 137 14.64 -6.09 5.50
CA GLY A 137 13.69 -5.08 5.02
C GLY A 137 14.36 -4.05 4.11
N LEU A 138 15.55 -3.53 4.48
CA LEU A 138 16.28 -2.57 3.67
C LEU A 138 16.77 -3.18 2.35
N GLN A 139 17.25 -4.42 2.37
CA GLN A 139 17.69 -5.13 1.16
C GLN A 139 16.53 -5.31 0.18
N ALA A 140 15.37 -5.78 0.65
CA ALA A 140 14.17 -5.93 -0.17
C ALA A 140 13.67 -4.57 -0.70
N LEU A 141 13.72 -3.52 0.13
CA LEU A 141 13.36 -2.16 -0.23
C LEU A 141 14.22 -1.63 -1.39
N ASP A 142 15.55 -1.74 -1.27
CA ASP A 142 16.48 -1.29 -2.30
C ASP A 142 16.30 -2.07 -3.60
N ARG A 143 16.07 -3.38 -3.50
CA ARG A 143 15.78 -4.23 -4.65
C ARG A 143 14.47 -3.84 -5.33
N ALA A 144 13.43 -3.55 -4.56
CA ALA A 144 12.14 -3.08 -5.09
C ALA A 144 12.29 -1.75 -5.84
N VAL A 145 13.07 -0.80 -5.30
CA VAL A 145 13.35 0.49 -5.97
C VAL A 145 14.09 0.27 -7.28
N ALA A 146 15.12 -0.59 -7.29
CA ALA A 146 15.90 -0.89 -8.49
C ALA A 146 15.07 -1.56 -9.60
N LEU A 147 14.11 -2.40 -9.23
CA LEU A 147 13.24 -3.14 -10.14
C LEU A 147 11.98 -2.34 -10.54
N GLY A 148 11.65 -1.26 -9.85
CA GLY A 148 10.38 -0.55 -9.92
C GLY A 148 10.11 0.23 -11.21
N GLY A 149 11.05 0.26 -12.16
CA GLY A 149 10.86 0.79 -13.51
C GLY A 149 10.46 2.27 -13.57
N GLY A 150 10.87 3.08 -12.58
CA GLY A 150 10.58 4.52 -12.54
C GLY A 150 9.15 4.88 -12.09
N ARG A 151 8.38 3.95 -11.53
CA ARG A 151 7.09 4.24 -10.90
C ARG A 151 7.29 4.97 -9.57
N ALA A 152 6.45 5.96 -9.28
CA ALA A 152 6.52 6.78 -8.08
C ALA A 152 6.36 5.99 -6.77
N PHE A 153 5.66 4.87 -6.79
CA PHE A 153 5.40 4.00 -5.62
C PHE A 153 6.69 3.60 -4.91
N PHE A 154 7.65 3.05 -5.66
CA PHE A 154 8.82 2.43 -5.06
C PHE A 154 9.74 3.44 -4.35
N PRO A 155 10.22 4.50 -5.00
CA PRO A 155 11.06 5.49 -4.31
C PRO A 155 10.27 6.29 -3.27
N GLY A 156 8.96 6.54 -3.47
CA GLY A 156 8.14 7.24 -2.50
C GLY A 156 8.00 6.47 -1.19
N TYR A 157 7.65 5.19 -1.25
CA TYR A 157 7.58 4.35 -0.05
C TYR A 157 8.95 4.18 0.62
N ALA A 158 10.02 4.05 -0.19
CA ALA A 158 11.38 3.92 0.32
C ALA A 158 11.83 5.19 1.08
N SER A 159 11.54 6.39 0.57
CA SER A 159 11.91 7.64 1.21
C SER A 159 11.32 7.78 2.61
N LEU A 160 10.03 7.42 2.78
CA LEU A 160 9.34 7.47 4.06
C LEU A 160 9.94 6.48 5.07
N ASN A 161 10.20 5.24 4.65
CA ASN A 161 10.78 4.24 5.53
C ASN A 161 12.21 4.56 5.94
N ARG A 162 13.02 5.11 5.03
CA ARG A 162 14.40 5.48 5.33
C ARG A 162 14.51 6.53 6.41
N ILE A 163 13.80 7.64 6.27
CA ILE A 163 13.85 8.71 7.27
C ILE A 163 13.27 8.29 8.63
N LEU A 164 12.30 7.36 8.65
CA LEU A 164 11.77 6.79 9.88
C LEU A 164 12.76 5.89 10.60
N LEU A 165 13.52 5.08 9.84
CA LEU A 165 14.48 4.14 10.39
C LEU A 165 15.79 4.81 10.81
N ASP A 166 16.12 5.92 10.16
CA ASP A 166 17.29 6.73 10.46
C ASP A 166 17.02 8.21 10.13
N PRO A 167 16.70 9.03 11.12
CA PRO A 167 16.50 10.48 10.93
C PRO A 167 17.75 11.22 10.43
N ALA A 168 18.94 10.63 10.47
CA ALA A 168 20.16 11.21 9.90
C ALA A 168 20.30 10.97 8.40
N ASP A 169 19.56 10.00 7.83
CA ASP A 169 19.61 9.63 6.40
C ASP A 169 18.79 10.61 5.51
N ILE A 170 18.93 11.93 5.80
CA ILE A 170 18.19 13.00 5.10
C ILE A 170 18.49 13.00 3.61
N GLY A 171 19.78 12.87 3.24
CA GLY A 171 20.22 12.96 1.86
C GLY A 171 19.58 11.89 0.97
N ARG A 172 19.60 10.64 1.43
CA ARG A 172 19.01 9.52 0.68
C ARG A 172 17.49 9.57 0.66
N ALA A 173 16.87 9.92 1.80
CA ALA A 173 15.43 10.10 1.86
C ALA A 173 14.94 11.19 0.91
N ARG A 174 15.67 12.32 0.82
CA ARG A 174 15.39 13.43 -0.11
C ARG A 174 15.52 12.97 -1.57
N ALA A 175 16.63 12.34 -1.95
CA ALA A 175 16.85 11.87 -3.32
C ALA A 175 15.76 10.90 -3.79
N LEU A 176 15.33 9.97 -2.91
CA LEU A 176 14.24 9.05 -3.19
C LEU A 176 12.88 9.77 -3.30
N ALA A 177 12.61 10.76 -2.45
CA ALA A 177 11.38 11.53 -2.52
C ALA A 177 11.31 12.38 -3.80
N GLU A 178 12.42 12.98 -4.23
CA GLU A 178 12.51 13.69 -5.51
C GLU A 178 12.30 12.77 -6.70
N ALA A 179 12.89 11.56 -6.66
CA ALA A 179 12.67 10.54 -7.69
C ALA A 179 11.18 10.11 -7.74
N ALA A 180 10.51 10.03 -6.59
CA ALA A 180 9.08 9.70 -6.54
C ALA A 180 8.20 10.82 -7.13
N VAL A 181 8.49 12.08 -6.82
CA VAL A 181 7.74 13.23 -7.37
C VAL A 181 7.85 13.30 -8.89
N LYS A 182 9.01 12.96 -9.45
CA LYS A 182 9.26 12.89 -10.90
C LYS A 182 8.81 11.56 -11.53
N GLY A 183 8.51 10.55 -10.70
CA GLY A 183 8.20 9.20 -11.13
C GLY A 183 6.85 9.09 -11.84
N ARG A 184 6.67 8.00 -12.61
CA ARG A 184 5.40 7.72 -13.28
C ARG A 184 4.33 7.37 -12.25
N ALA A 185 3.12 7.94 -12.43
CA ALA A 185 1.99 7.76 -11.53
C ALA A 185 0.79 7.11 -12.26
N THR A 186 0.98 5.87 -12.72
CA THR A 186 0.00 5.14 -13.52
C THR A 186 -1.12 4.52 -12.67
N ALA A 187 -0.79 4.02 -11.48
CA ALA A 187 -1.75 3.41 -10.57
C ALA A 187 -2.12 4.37 -9.42
N LEU A 188 -3.21 4.06 -8.71
CA LEU A 188 -3.66 4.84 -7.55
C LEU A 188 -2.55 4.95 -6.49
N ILE A 189 -1.85 3.85 -6.21
CA ILE A 189 -0.75 3.84 -5.23
C ILE A 189 0.42 4.74 -5.64
N ASP A 190 0.73 4.83 -6.95
CA ASP A 190 1.78 5.73 -7.45
C ASP A 190 1.41 7.19 -7.16
N ARG A 191 0.16 7.60 -7.45
CA ARG A 191 -0.35 8.94 -7.16
C ARG A 191 -0.34 9.25 -5.66
N VAL A 192 -0.68 8.28 -4.83
CA VAL A 192 -0.60 8.42 -3.37
C VAL A 192 0.85 8.66 -2.95
N MET A 193 1.78 7.81 -3.37
CA MET A 193 3.19 7.93 -2.97
C MET A 193 3.85 9.19 -3.54
N GLN A 194 3.47 9.63 -4.71
CA GLN A 194 3.95 10.89 -5.27
C GLN A 194 3.55 12.08 -4.39
N ARG A 195 2.30 12.15 -3.92
CA ARG A 195 1.85 13.17 -2.98
C ARG A 195 2.55 13.07 -1.62
N GLN A 196 2.70 11.85 -1.08
CA GLN A 196 3.38 11.64 0.20
C GLN A 196 4.87 12.01 0.14
N ALA A 197 5.54 11.71 -0.98
CA ALA A 197 6.92 12.14 -1.22
C ALA A 197 7.05 13.67 -1.28
N GLY A 198 6.10 14.36 -1.93
CA GLY A 198 6.03 15.82 -1.93
C GLY A 198 5.87 16.39 -0.53
N ALA A 199 5.01 15.80 0.31
CA ALA A 199 4.84 16.20 1.70
C ALA A 199 6.11 15.96 2.53
N LEU A 200 6.80 14.83 2.30
CA LEU A 200 8.09 14.58 2.95
C LEU A 200 9.15 15.61 2.55
N LEU A 201 9.23 15.99 1.28
CA LEU A 201 10.17 17.02 0.81
C LEU A 201 9.93 18.36 1.52
N GLN A 202 8.69 18.75 1.76
CA GLN A 202 8.36 19.94 2.54
C GLN A 202 8.90 19.83 3.99
N ALA A 203 8.69 18.68 4.63
CA ALA A 203 9.17 18.43 5.98
C ALA A 203 10.72 18.42 6.06
N LEU A 204 11.40 18.02 4.98
CA LEU A 204 12.87 18.00 4.90
C LEU A 204 13.51 19.37 4.62
N ARG A 205 12.73 20.39 4.22
CA ARG A 205 13.27 21.75 3.94
C ARG A 205 13.94 22.38 5.17
N GLY A 206 13.40 22.15 6.35
CA GLY A 206 13.94 22.65 7.60
C GLY A 206 15.21 21.95 8.10
N GLY A 207 15.74 20.96 7.37
CA GLY A 207 16.98 20.24 7.74
C GLY A 207 16.87 19.35 8.99
N ASN A 208 15.72 19.27 9.64
CA ASN A 208 15.50 18.50 10.87
C ASN A 208 14.94 17.10 10.56
N GLY A 209 15.81 16.10 10.52
CA GLY A 209 15.42 14.71 10.21
C GLY A 209 14.46 14.09 11.23
N LYS A 210 14.54 14.45 12.51
CA LYS A 210 13.59 13.97 13.53
C LYS A 210 12.18 14.50 13.28
N SER A 211 12.06 15.77 12.85
CA SER A 211 10.78 16.37 12.48
C SER A 211 10.22 15.70 11.21
N ALA A 212 11.09 15.50 10.20
CA ALA A 212 10.71 14.81 8.97
C ALA A 212 10.28 13.34 9.21
N ALA A 213 10.95 12.62 10.12
CA ALA A 213 10.57 11.28 10.53
C ALA A 213 9.18 11.25 11.21
N ARG A 214 8.88 12.20 12.09
CA ARG A 214 7.53 12.33 12.67
C ARG A 214 6.47 12.55 11.60
N ALA A 215 6.73 13.44 10.64
CA ALA A 215 5.82 13.65 9.50
C ALA A 215 5.64 12.38 8.67
N ALA A 216 6.73 11.68 8.34
CA ALA A 216 6.71 10.45 7.56
C ALA A 216 5.88 9.34 8.19
N LYS A 217 5.80 9.25 9.53
CA LYS A 217 4.95 8.29 10.24
C LYS A 217 3.47 8.45 9.84
N GLY A 218 2.97 9.69 9.76
CA GLY A 218 1.60 9.97 9.32
C GLY A 218 1.34 9.76 7.83
N LEU A 219 2.41 9.62 7.02
CA LEU A 219 2.34 9.43 5.58
C LEU A 219 2.37 7.95 5.16
N LEU A 220 2.69 7.02 6.05
CA LEU A 220 2.67 5.58 5.82
C LEU A 220 1.24 4.99 5.95
N PRO A 221 1.04 3.72 5.51
CA PRO A 221 -0.25 3.03 5.65
C PRO A 221 -0.78 3.08 7.08
N PHE A 222 -2.02 3.54 7.23
CA PHE A 222 -2.72 3.73 8.51
C PHE A 222 -2.11 4.77 9.46
N GLY A 223 -1.12 5.55 9.02
CA GLY A 223 -0.46 6.54 9.85
C GLY A 223 -1.34 7.71 10.30
N ARG A 224 -2.55 7.83 9.73
CA ARG A 224 -3.57 8.84 10.07
C ARG A 224 -4.76 8.27 10.84
N LEU A 225 -4.80 6.97 11.05
CA LEU A 225 -5.86 6.39 11.88
C LEU A 225 -5.61 6.77 13.35
N PRO A 226 -6.65 7.15 14.08
CA PRO A 226 -6.56 7.29 15.53
C PRO A 226 -6.21 5.92 16.16
N ASP A 227 -5.44 5.96 17.25
CA ASP A 227 -5.02 4.79 18.03
C ASP A 227 -6.22 4.07 18.67
#